data_57ccc2f5d7af363c77e4ab361d171e01
#
_entry.id   57ccc2f5d7af363c77e4ab361d171e01
#
_cell.length_a   1.000
_cell.length_b   1.000
_cell.length_c   1.000
_cell.angle_alpha   90.00
_cell.angle_beta   90.00
_cell.angle_gamma   90.00
#
_symmetry.space_group_name_H-M   'P 1'
#
loop_
_entity.id
_entity.type
_entity.pdbx_description
1 polymer ?
#
loop_
_entity_poly.entity_id
_entity_poly.type
_entity_poly.pdbx_seq_one_letter_code
_entity_poly.pdbx_strand_id
1 'polypeptide(L)'
;MSLILRIVALPALLLGAVLLYAASKPDIFRVERSQNIEAPPEKIFALINNFHNWPLWAPQDREDATMRRAFSGPESGAGAISEWTSSGSAGGGRMAIIESAPGQKIFVQVDFVKPLAAHNINQFTLQPSGHVTRVTWSMQGTNLFMMKFMSVFVNMDRMAGKHFESGLENLKAAAEK
;
A
#
# COMPACT_ATOMS: atom_id res chain seq x y z
N MET A 1 -42.99 -28.51 3.22
CA MET A 1 -41.67 -28.08 2.67
C MET A 1 -40.64 -29.05 3.19
N SER A 2 -40.05 -29.87 2.31
CA SER A 2 -39.18 -30.99 2.71
C SER A 2 -37.92 -30.48 3.45
N LEU A 3 -37.41 -31.28 4.38
CA LEU A 3 -36.16 -30.98 5.14
C LEU A 3 -35.00 -30.60 4.19
N ILE A 4 -34.93 -31.30 3.05
CA ILE A 4 -33.94 -31.04 1.99
C ILE A 4 -34.05 -29.61 1.46
N LEU A 5 -35.26 -29.07 1.23
CA LEU A 5 -35.45 -27.69 0.76
C LEU A 5 -34.95 -26.66 1.79
N ARG A 6 -35.10 -26.90 3.08
CA ARG A 6 -34.58 -26.03 4.15
C ARG A 6 -33.06 -26.08 4.25
N ILE A 7 -32.47 -27.28 4.07
CA ILE A 7 -31.00 -27.47 4.11
C ILE A 7 -30.32 -26.73 2.94
N VAL A 8 -30.97 -26.62 1.78
CA VAL A 8 -30.39 -25.90 0.62
C VAL A 8 -30.73 -24.42 0.63
N ALA A 9 -31.96 -24.07 1.04
CA ALA A 9 -32.42 -22.67 1.00
C ALA A 9 -31.65 -21.75 1.98
N LEU A 10 -31.34 -22.24 3.18
CA LEU A 10 -30.65 -21.42 4.20
C LEU A 10 -29.22 -21.01 3.78
N PRO A 11 -28.33 -21.92 3.31
CA PRO A 11 -27.02 -21.54 2.79
C PRO A 11 -27.12 -20.64 1.56
N ALA A 12 -28.08 -20.84 0.68
CA ALA A 12 -28.27 -19.98 -0.51
C ALA A 12 -28.67 -18.56 -0.10
N LEU A 13 -29.56 -18.39 0.87
CA LEU A 13 -29.91 -17.07 1.42
C LEU A 13 -28.73 -16.39 2.11
N LEU A 14 -27.95 -17.14 2.90
CA LEU A 14 -26.75 -16.60 3.55
C LEU A 14 -25.71 -16.15 2.51
N LEU A 15 -25.46 -16.96 1.49
CA LEU A 15 -24.55 -16.58 0.40
C LEU A 15 -25.07 -15.33 -0.33
N GLY A 16 -26.35 -15.27 -0.65
CA GLY A 16 -26.98 -14.10 -1.25
C GLY A 16 -26.81 -12.83 -0.40
N ALA A 17 -27.01 -12.93 0.91
CA ALA A 17 -26.80 -11.83 1.84
C ALA A 17 -25.35 -11.37 1.87
N VAL A 18 -24.38 -12.29 1.88
CA VAL A 18 -22.94 -11.97 1.83
C VAL A 18 -22.57 -11.28 0.52
N LEU A 19 -23.08 -11.76 -0.61
CA LEU A 19 -22.81 -11.14 -1.93
C LEU A 19 -23.42 -9.74 -2.03
N LEU A 20 -24.64 -9.53 -1.55
CA LEU A 20 -25.28 -8.22 -1.50
C LEU A 20 -24.50 -7.25 -0.57
N TYR A 21 -24.08 -7.73 0.59
CA TYR A 21 -23.25 -6.93 1.50
C TYR A 21 -21.89 -6.59 0.87
N ALA A 22 -21.24 -7.53 0.20
CA ALA A 22 -20.00 -7.26 -0.54
C ALA A 22 -20.22 -6.22 -1.65
N ALA A 23 -21.32 -6.32 -2.40
CA ALA A 23 -21.65 -5.37 -3.46
C ALA A 23 -21.93 -3.94 -2.93
N SER A 24 -22.41 -3.79 -1.71
CA SER A 24 -22.66 -2.49 -1.07
C SER A 24 -21.39 -1.77 -0.58
N LYS A 25 -20.23 -2.46 -0.55
CA LYS A 25 -18.98 -1.83 -0.15
C LYS A 25 -18.47 -0.83 -1.19
N PRO A 26 -17.73 0.23 -0.77
CA PRO A 26 -17.20 1.24 -1.67
C PRO A 26 -16.36 0.68 -2.82
N ASP A 27 -16.42 1.33 -3.99
CA ASP A 27 -15.64 0.96 -5.18
C ASP A 27 -14.15 1.37 -5.06
N ILE A 28 -13.83 2.22 -4.10
CA ILE A 28 -12.47 2.68 -3.81
C ILE A 28 -12.17 2.30 -2.36
N PHE A 29 -11.03 1.67 -2.14
CA PHE A 29 -10.48 1.51 -0.80
C PHE A 29 -9.44 2.60 -0.51
N ARG A 30 -9.27 2.94 0.76
CA ARG A 30 -8.21 3.79 1.27
C ARG A 30 -7.70 3.22 2.58
N VAL A 31 -6.38 3.11 2.66
CA VAL A 31 -5.66 2.78 3.90
C VAL A 31 -4.70 3.92 4.19
N GLU A 32 -4.61 4.34 5.45
CA GLU A 32 -3.76 5.47 5.85
C GLU A 32 -3.16 5.23 7.22
N ARG A 33 -1.87 5.56 7.37
CA ARG A 33 -1.16 5.57 8.67
C ARG A 33 -0.26 6.79 8.74
N SER A 34 -0.01 7.26 9.96
CA SER A 34 0.85 8.43 10.20
C SER A 34 1.84 8.14 11.30
N GLN A 35 3.03 8.74 11.20
CA GLN A 35 4.09 8.66 12.20
C GLN A 35 4.75 10.03 12.38
N ASN A 36 5.11 10.37 13.60
CA ASN A 36 5.92 11.53 13.91
C ASN A 36 7.41 11.14 13.91
N ILE A 37 8.21 11.85 13.13
CA ILE A 37 9.64 11.57 12.91
C ILE A 37 10.43 12.81 13.34
N GLU A 38 11.42 12.67 14.20
CA GLU A 38 12.31 13.74 14.68
C GLU A 38 13.43 13.99 13.67
N ALA A 39 13.04 14.45 12.49
CA ALA A 39 13.95 14.79 11.41
C ALA A 39 13.34 15.88 10.52
N PRO A 40 14.19 16.68 9.85
CA PRO A 40 13.73 17.69 8.90
C PRO A 40 13.05 17.02 7.68
N PRO A 41 12.03 17.67 7.10
CA PRO A 41 11.27 17.10 6.00
C PRO A 41 12.12 16.79 4.76
N GLU A 42 13.20 17.52 4.51
CA GLU A 42 14.10 17.28 3.39
C GLU A 42 14.81 15.92 3.49
N LYS A 43 15.22 15.51 4.69
CA LYS A 43 15.89 14.23 4.92
C LYS A 43 14.92 13.08 4.71
N ILE A 44 13.70 13.19 5.24
CA ILE A 44 12.64 12.19 5.06
C ILE A 44 12.22 12.12 3.59
N PHE A 45 12.05 13.29 2.96
CA PHE A 45 11.71 13.41 1.56
C PHE A 45 12.72 12.69 0.66
N ALA A 46 14.01 12.86 0.88
CA ALA A 46 15.07 12.21 0.11
C ALA A 46 15.02 10.67 0.23
N LEU A 47 14.63 10.13 1.40
CA LEU A 47 14.45 8.69 1.60
C LEU A 47 13.29 8.11 0.79
N ILE A 48 12.21 8.88 0.61
CA ILE A 48 11.00 8.42 -0.09
C ILE A 48 11.11 8.70 -1.60
N ASN A 49 11.67 9.86 -1.97
CA ASN A 49 11.69 10.38 -3.35
C ASN A 49 12.72 9.70 -4.27
N ASN A 50 13.54 8.80 -3.74
CA ASN A 50 14.52 8.00 -4.48
C ASN A 50 14.31 6.51 -4.16
N PHE A 51 13.92 5.72 -5.17
CA PHE A 51 13.67 4.30 -5.00
C PHE A 51 14.92 3.49 -4.59
N HIS A 52 16.13 3.98 -4.83
CA HIS A 52 17.36 3.34 -4.34
C HIS A 52 17.49 3.39 -2.82
N ASN A 53 16.77 4.30 -2.15
CA ASN A 53 16.75 4.41 -0.70
C ASN A 53 15.68 3.52 -0.04
N TRP A 54 14.74 2.97 -0.80
CA TRP A 54 13.64 2.16 -0.26
C TRP A 54 14.09 0.91 0.52
N PRO A 55 15.17 0.20 0.12
CA PRO A 55 15.69 -0.92 0.93
C PRO A 55 16.07 -0.55 2.37
N LEU A 56 16.27 0.74 2.66
CA LEU A 56 16.59 1.20 4.02
C LEU A 56 15.38 1.17 4.95
N TRP A 57 14.15 1.29 4.39
CA TRP A 57 12.94 1.46 5.19
C TRP A 57 11.72 0.66 4.72
N ALA A 58 11.56 0.39 3.43
CA ALA A 58 10.38 -0.31 2.92
C ALA A 58 10.37 -1.78 3.38
N PRO A 59 9.27 -2.27 4.03
CA PRO A 59 9.24 -3.59 4.63
C PRO A 59 9.48 -4.73 3.62
N GLN A 60 8.85 -4.66 2.44
CA GLN A 60 8.95 -5.70 1.42
C GLN A 60 10.39 -5.91 0.93
N ASP A 61 11.21 -4.86 0.88
CA ASP A 61 12.60 -4.96 0.46
C ASP A 61 13.49 -5.64 1.53
N ARG A 62 13.04 -5.60 2.78
CA ARG A 62 13.77 -6.17 3.92
C ARG A 62 13.33 -7.61 4.24
N GLU A 63 12.08 -7.94 3.93
CA GLU A 63 11.46 -9.23 4.28
C GLU A 63 11.61 -10.28 3.17
N ASP A 64 11.80 -9.86 1.91
CA ASP A 64 11.87 -10.76 0.77
C ASP A 64 13.25 -10.74 0.09
N ALA A 65 14.11 -11.66 0.52
CA ALA A 65 15.47 -11.81 -0.03
C ALA A 65 15.50 -12.21 -1.52
N THR A 66 14.37 -12.67 -2.07
CA THR A 66 14.26 -13.04 -3.50
C THR A 66 13.91 -11.87 -4.39
N MET A 67 13.56 -10.72 -3.80
CA MET A 67 13.20 -9.53 -4.56
C MET A 67 14.38 -9.03 -5.40
N ARG A 68 14.09 -8.74 -6.66
CA ARG A 68 15.00 -8.09 -7.61
C ARG A 68 14.34 -6.83 -8.11
N ARG A 69 15.12 -5.74 -8.18
CA ARG A 69 14.67 -4.45 -8.68
C ARG A 69 15.42 -4.03 -9.92
N ALA A 70 14.70 -3.43 -10.86
CA ALA A 70 15.25 -2.69 -11.97
C ALA A 70 14.78 -1.23 -11.86
N PHE A 71 15.68 -0.30 -12.13
CA PHE A 71 15.40 1.12 -12.06
C PHE A 71 15.53 1.74 -13.45
N SER A 72 14.67 2.73 -13.74
CA SER A 72 14.71 3.49 -14.98
C SER A 72 14.15 4.90 -14.78
N GLY A 73 14.35 5.78 -15.76
CA GLY A 73 14.02 7.20 -15.63
C GLY A 73 15.06 7.97 -14.81
N PRO A 74 14.73 9.15 -14.28
CA PRO A 74 15.59 9.90 -13.40
C PRO A 74 15.85 9.14 -12.08
N GLU A 75 16.97 9.43 -11.43
CA GLU A 75 17.37 8.78 -10.17
C GLU A 75 16.36 9.03 -9.03
N SER A 76 15.72 10.20 -9.04
CA SER A 76 14.74 10.60 -8.02
C SER A 76 13.67 11.54 -8.60
N GLY A 77 12.56 11.69 -7.90
CA GLY A 77 11.47 12.59 -8.25
C GLY A 77 10.55 12.06 -9.35
N ALA A 78 9.74 12.96 -9.89
CA ALA A 78 8.74 12.61 -10.90
C ALA A 78 9.39 11.98 -12.14
N GLY A 79 8.87 10.85 -12.58
CA GLY A 79 9.40 10.05 -13.68
C GLY A 79 10.34 8.92 -13.25
N ALA A 80 10.82 8.89 -12.00
CA ALA A 80 11.59 7.76 -11.48
C ALA A 80 10.73 6.50 -11.43
N ILE A 81 11.29 5.38 -11.86
CA ILE A 81 10.60 4.09 -11.99
C ILE A 81 11.40 3.01 -11.25
N SER A 82 10.71 2.14 -10.55
CA SER A 82 11.23 0.90 -9.98
C SER A 82 10.32 -0.25 -10.35
N GLU A 83 10.82 -1.23 -11.06
CA GLU A 83 10.15 -2.50 -11.33
C GLU A 83 10.69 -3.56 -10.38
N TRP A 84 9.82 -4.42 -9.88
CA TRP A 84 10.26 -5.52 -9.02
C TRP A 84 9.70 -6.85 -9.45
N THR A 85 10.46 -7.89 -9.19
CA THR A 85 10.05 -9.28 -9.31
C THR A 85 10.52 -10.06 -8.10
N SER A 86 9.69 -10.97 -7.63
CA SER A 86 9.99 -11.86 -6.52
C SER A 86 9.41 -13.24 -6.77
N SER A 87 10.08 -14.27 -6.28
CA SER A 87 9.52 -15.63 -6.16
C SER A 87 8.78 -15.85 -4.85
N GLY A 88 8.85 -14.89 -3.92
CA GLY A 88 8.14 -14.88 -2.66
C GLY A 88 6.78 -14.17 -2.71
N SER A 89 6.32 -13.71 -1.55
CA SER A 89 5.01 -13.09 -1.38
C SER A 89 4.87 -11.70 -2.01
N ALA A 90 5.98 -11.01 -2.28
CA ALA A 90 5.99 -9.68 -2.88
C ALA A 90 5.56 -9.68 -4.37
N GLY A 91 5.58 -10.85 -5.04
CA GLY A 91 5.12 -11.01 -6.41
C GLY A 91 5.89 -10.17 -7.41
N GLY A 92 5.20 -9.37 -8.21
CA GLY A 92 5.86 -8.49 -9.19
C GLY A 92 4.99 -7.30 -9.56
N GLY A 93 5.67 -6.21 -9.94
CA GLY A 93 4.98 -4.99 -10.33
C GLY A 93 5.93 -3.86 -10.69
N ARG A 94 5.35 -2.67 -10.78
CA ARG A 94 6.04 -1.44 -11.16
C ARG A 94 5.58 -0.30 -10.26
N MET A 95 6.52 0.52 -9.84
CA MET A 95 6.25 1.81 -9.17
C MET A 95 6.80 2.95 -10.01
N ALA A 96 6.06 4.06 -10.06
CA ALA A 96 6.51 5.29 -10.69
C ALA A 96 6.16 6.49 -9.81
N ILE A 97 7.12 7.37 -9.57
CA ILE A 97 6.82 8.66 -8.94
C ILE A 97 6.15 9.53 -10.01
N ILE A 98 4.87 9.86 -9.80
CA ILE A 98 4.07 10.64 -10.75
C ILE A 98 4.00 12.11 -10.37
N GLU A 99 4.19 12.44 -9.09
CA GLU A 99 4.28 13.82 -8.59
C GLU A 99 5.25 13.85 -7.41
N SER A 100 6.02 14.93 -7.34
CA SER A 100 7.01 15.15 -6.28
C SER A 100 7.11 16.65 -5.99
N ALA A 101 6.62 17.06 -4.82
CA ALA A 101 6.73 18.43 -4.30
C ALA A 101 7.70 18.42 -3.10
N PRO A 102 8.90 19.02 -3.23
CA PRO A 102 9.96 18.94 -2.23
C PRO A 102 9.50 19.31 -0.83
N GLY A 103 9.80 18.45 0.15
CA GLY A 103 9.47 18.64 1.56
C GLY A 103 7.97 18.57 1.91
N GLN A 104 7.09 18.33 0.95
CA GLN A 104 5.63 18.39 1.15
C GLN A 104 4.92 17.07 0.84
N LYS A 105 5.02 16.60 -0.41
CA LYS A 105 4.27 15.42 -0.85
C LYS A 105 4.94 14.68 -2.00
N ILE A 106 4.67 13.37 -2.08
CA ILE A 106 5.10 12.49 -3.16
C ILE A 106 3.92 11.58 -3.51
N PHE A 107 3.61 11.45 -4.80
CA PHE A 107 2.66 10.47 -5.30
C PHE A 107 3.41 9.39 -6.06
N VAL A 108 3.12 8.14 -5.72
CA VAL A 108 3.70 6.96 -6.35
C VAL A 108 2.57 6.09 -6.89
N GLN A 109 2.52 5.94 -8.20
CA GLN A 109 1.68 4.94 -8.82
C GLN A 109 2.30 3.56 -8.60
N VAL A 110 1.49 2.58 -8.20
CA VAL A 110 1.91 1.20 -7.94
C VAL A 110 1.02 0.26 -8.72
N ASP A 111 1.62 -0.39 -9.71
CA ASP A 111 0.98 -1.34 -10.59
C ASP A 111 1.44 -2.75 -10.23
N PHE A 112 0.61 -3.53 -9.57
CA PHE A 112 0.86 -4.94 -9.32
C PHE A 112 0.53 -5.76 -10.58
N VAL A 113 1.39 -6.72 -10.91
CA VAL A 113 1.19 -7.65 -12.02
C VAL A 113 0.91 -9.06 -11.50
N LYS A 114 1.51 -9.42 -10.37
CA LYS A 114 1.37 -10.73 -9.71
C LYS A 114 1.20 -10.55 -8.19
N PRO A 115 0.38 -11.40 -7.53
CA PRO A 115 -0.44 -12.49 -8.07
C PRO A 115 -1.72 -12.00 -8.77
N LEU A 116 -2.19 -10.78 -8.46
CA LEU A 116 -3.39 -10.14 -9.05
C LEU A 116 -3.01 -8.75 -9.57
N ALA A 117 -3.48 -8.43 -10.77
CA ALA A 117 -3.32 -7.09 -11.32
C ALA A 117 -4.13 -6.08 -10.50
N ALA A 118 -3.47 -5.00 -10.07
CA ALA A 118 -4.11 -3.91 -9.34
C ALA A 118 -3.37 -2.60 -9.60
N HIS A 119 -4.12 -1.50 -9.66
CA HIS A 119 -3.59 -0.15 -9.82
C HIS A 119 -3.89 0.65 -8.57
N ASN A 120 -2.85 1.11 -7.90
CA ASN A 120 -2.97 1.86 -6.66
C ASN A 120 -2.15 3.15 -6.74
N ILE A 121 -2.56 4.15 -5.98
CA ILE A 121 -1.80 5.37 -5.76
C ILE A 121 -1.40 5.42 -4.29
N ASN A 122 -0.10 5.45 -4.04
CA ASN A 122 0.45 5.80 -2.74
C ASN A 122 0.70 7.31 -2.70
N GLN A 123 0.33 7.91 -1.60
CA GLN A 123 0.63 9.31 -1.30
C GLN A 123 1.37 9.39 0.02
N PHE A 124 2.49 10.07 -0.01
CA PHE A 124 3.22 10.49 1.19
C PHE A 124 3.04 11.99 1.36
N THR A 125 2.62 12.41 2.56
CA THR A 125 2.49 13.83 2.92
C THR A 125 3.38 14.10 4.12
N LEU A 126 4.17 15.16 4.04
CA LEU A 126 5.08 15.62 5.09
C LEU A 126 4.56 16.94 5.64
N GLN A 127 4.34 16.99 6.94
CA GLN A 127 3.86 18.17 7.67
C GLN A 127 4.87 18.51 8.76
N PRO A 128 5.79 19.45 8.51
CA PRO A 128 6.78 19.86 9.51
C PRO A 128 6.13 20.67 10.64
N SER A 129 6.57 20.43 11.88
CA SER A 129 6.18 21.14 13.08
C SER A 129 7.39 21.23 14.04
N GLY A 130 8.11 22.34 13.99
CA GLY A 130 9.36 22.51 14.73
C GLY A 130 10.43 21.52 14.25
N HIS A 131 10.97 20.69 15.15
CA HIS A 131 11.98 19.68 14.85
C HIS A 131 11.39 18.32 14.48
N VAL A 132 10.07 18.21 14.47
CA VAL A 132 9.34 16.97 14.13
C VAL A 132 8.63 17.15 12.80
N THR A 133 8.65 16.11 11.97
CA THR A 133 7.83 16.04 10.75
C THR A 133 6.80 14.91 10.90
N ARG A 134 5.52 15.24 10.79
CA ARG A 134 4.47 14.22 10.68
C ARG A 134 4.44 13.70 9.25
N VAL A 135 4.69 12.41 9.10
CA VAL A 135 4.60 11.71 7.82
C VAL A 135 3.31 10.90 7.78
N THR A 136 2.52 11.11 6.75
CA THR A 136 1.31 10.33 6.47
C THR A 136 1.52 9.54 5.19
N TRP A 137 1.39 8.22 5.27
CA TRP A 137 1.36 7.32 4.13
C TRP A 137 -0.05 6.83 3.91
N SER A 138 -0.62 7.13 2.75
CA SER A 138 -1.91 6.61 2.32
C SER A 138 -1.79 5.86 1.00
N MET A 139 -2.62 4.85 0.81
CA MET A 139 -2.81 4.14 -0.45
C MET A 139 -4.29 4.08 -0.78
N GLN A 140 -4.62 4.35 -2.03
CA GLN A 140 -5.97 4.17 -2.55
C GLN A 140 -5.93 3.42 -3.87
N GLY A 141 -6.99 2.67 -4.16
CA GLY A 141 -7.12 1.91 -5.39
C GLY A 141 -8.53 1.41 -5.61
N THR A 142 -8.77 0.80 -6.77
CA THR A 142 -10.07 0.22 -7.10
C THR A 142 -10.32 -1.03 -6.26
N ASN A 143 -11.48 -1.08 -5.64
CA ASN A 143 -11.92 -2.19 -4.82
C ASN A 143 -12.76 -3.15 -5.69
N LEU A 144 -12.09 -4.04 -6.40
CA LEU A 144 -12.74 -5.03 -7.25
C LEU A 144 -13.72 -5.90 -6.44
N PHE A 145 -14.79 -6.40 -7.08
CA PHE A 145 -15.81 -7.20 -6.39
C PHE A 145 -15.23 -8.37 -5.59
N MET A 146 -14.24 -9.07 -6.14
CA MET A 146 -13.53 -10.14 -5.42
C MET A 146 -12.86 -9.62 -4.14
N MET A 147 -12.25 -8.43 -4.17
CA MET A 147 -11.63 -7.80 -3.00
C MET A 147 -12.70 -7.36 -1.99
N LYS A 148 -13.84 -6.83 -2.45
CA LYS A 148 -15.00 -6.51 -1.61
C LYS A 148 -15.52 -7.77 -0.91
N PHE A 149 -15.65 -8.89 -1.63
CA PHE A 149 -16.07 -10.17 -1.09
C PHE A 149 -15.07 -10.69 -0.04
N MET A 150 -13.79 -10.70 -0.35
CA MET A 150 -12.74 -11.10 0.58
C MET A 150 -12.75 -10.24 1.86
N SER A 151 -13.02 -8.94 1.72
CA SER A 151 -13.05 -7.98 2.83
C SER A 151 -14.25 -8.16 3.79
N VAL A 152 -15.20 -9.05 3.47
CA VAL A 152 -16.24 -9.48 4.44
C VAL A 152 -15.62 -10.34 5.53
N PHE A 153 -14.62 -11.14 5.20
CA PHE A 153 -13.98 -12.13 6.09
C PHE A 153 -12.64 -11.65 6.65
N VAL A 154 -11.94 -10.79 5.91
CA VAL A 154 -10.60 -10.31 6.25
C VAL A 154 -10.59 -8.79 6.36
N ASN A 155 -10.06 -8.27 7.45
CA ASN A 155 -9.88 -6.83 7.60
C ASN A 155 -8.64 -6.36 6.80
N MET A 156 -8.90 -5.92 5.55
CA MET A 156 -7.85 -5.46 4.63
C MET A 156 -7.14 -4.19 5.15
N ASP A 157 -7.86 -3.28 5.80
CA ASP A 157 -7.25 -2.08 6.41
C ASP A 157 -6.23 -2.46 7.49
N ARG A 158 -6.56 -3.44 8.33
CA ARG A 158 -5.66 -3.90 9.39
C ARG A 158 -4.41 -4.58 8.81
N MET A 159 -4.58 -5.36 7.73
CA MET A 159 -3.48 -6.08 7.10
C MET A 159 -2.50 -5.12 6.40
N ALA A 160 -3.02 -4.26 5.52
CA ALA A 160 -2.21 -3.25 4.82
C ALA A 160 -1.68 -2.19 5.79
N GLY A 161 -2.49 -1.80 6.80
CA GLY A 161 -2.11 -0.83 7.81
C GLY A 161 -0.92 -1.26 8.64
N LYS A 162 -0.83 -2.52 9.04
CA LYS A 162 0.36 -3.06 9.73
C LYS A 162 1.63 -2.93 8.89
N HIS A 163 1.53 -3.18 7.59
CA HIS A 163 2.64 -3.01 6.66
C HIS A 163 3.10 -1.54 6.61
N PHE A 164 2.15 -0.59 6.58
CA PHE A 164 2.47 0.84 6.60
C PHE A 164 3.06 1.29 7.94
N GLU A 165 2.54 0.78 9.05
CA GLU A 165 3.07 1.03 10.39
C GLU A 165 4.54 0.59 10.47
N SER A 166 4.85 -0.65 10.06
CA SER A 166 6.23 -1.15 10.00
C SER A 166 7.12 -0.32 9.08
N GLY A 167 6.61 0.08 7.90
CA GLY A 167 7.36 0.93 6.97
C GLY A 167 7.66 2.32 7.54
N LEU A 168 6.69 2.94 8.19
CA LEU A 168 6.86 4.26 8.83
C LEU A 168 7.79 4.18 10.05
N GLU A 169 7.78 3.10 10.83
CA GLU A 169 8.74 2.87 11.91
C GLU A 169 10.17 2.72 11.38
N ASN A 170 10.35 1.96 10.30
CA ASN A 170 11.65 1.82 9.65
C ASN A 170 12.14 3.15 9.05
N LEU A 171 11.22 3.92 8.43
CA LEU A 171 11.52 5.25 7.88
C LEU A 171 11.96 6.20 8.99
N LYS A 172 11.28 6.18 10.15
CA LYS A 172 11.66 6.91 11.35
C LYS A 172 13.08 6.52 11.76
N ALA A 173 13.35 5.24 11.93
CA ALA A 173 14.67 4.76 12.32
C ALA A 173 15.78 5.12 11.31
N ALA A 174 15.46 5.22 10.02
CA ALA A 174 16.41 5.64 8.98
C ALA A 174 16.65 7.16 8.97
N ALA A 175 15.61 7.94 9.24
CA ALA A 175 15.67 9.40 9.20
C ALA A 175 16.28 10.02 10.47
N GLU A 176 16.16 9.39 11.62
CA GLU A 176 16.64 9.88 12.92
C GLU A 176 18.12 9.52 13.21
N LYS A 177 18.77 8.76 12.33
CA LYS A 177 20.24 8.52 12.35
C LYS A 177 21.01 9.74 11.86
#